data_0989631fe1d549a352438a357db6ee32
#
_entry.id   0989631fe1d549a352438a357db6ee32
#
_cell.length_a   1.000
_cell.length_b   1.000
_cell.length_c   1.000
_cell.angle_alpha   90.00
_cell.angle_beta   90.00
_cell.angle_gamma   90.00
#
_symmetry.space_group_name_H-M   'P 1'
#
loop_
_entity.id
_entity.type
_entity.pdbx_description
1 polymer ?
#
loop_
_entity_poly.entity_id
_entity_poly.type
_entity_poly.pdbx_seq_one_letter_code
_entity_poly.pdbx_strand_id
1 'polypeptide(L)'
;MIKAFGGRSAARSMFDQAMSEEDFRWALELGTYLVLVVEEDSEEDKLRLGSALRAVAYCSSSSNIRNWCLTRALELDGKIDLSRFRKHRFREQEILSGESARWVPILRVLLDPQRIGEQLGSIGFYFDDGSSAGLIIRSQVAVGIAPEDCEIKLNLTQTSWAKLLAAKVSLSDVLQDVNDLTEKEREKVISLLSSFDLVSLQR
;
A
#
# COMPACT_ATOMS: atom_id res chain seq x y z
N MET A 1 3.56 -13.15 19.17
CA MET A 1 2.59 -14.24 19.08
C MET A 1 3.27 -15.61 18.93
N ILE A 2 4.14 -15.88 17.95
CA ILE A 2 4.82 -17.19 17.80
C ILE A 2 5.59 -17.62 19.06
N LYS A 3 6.22 -16.69 19.79
CA LYS A 3 6.87 -16.99 21.08
C LYS A 3 5.87 -17.51 22.14
N ALA A 4 4.62 -17.05 22.12
CA ALA A 4 3.58 -17.51 23.02
C ALA A 4 3.13 -18.96 22.74
N PHE A 5 3.30 -19.42 21.51
CA PHE A 5 3.05 -20.83 21.12
C PHE A 5 4.24 -21.76 21.41
N GLY A 6 5.30 -21.28 22.04
CA GLY A 6 6.51 -22.08 22.28
C GLY A 6 7.52 -22.06 21.12
N GLY A 7 7.40 -21.10 20.21
CA GLY A 7 8.29 -20.92 19.06
C GLY A 7 7.74 -21.50 17.75
N ARG A 8 8.53 -21.35 16.68
CA ARG A 8 8.13 -21.72 15.31
C ARG A 8 7.84 -23.21 15.14
N SER A 9 8.68 -24.06 15.73
CA SER A 9 8.50 -25.53 15.66
C SER A 9 7.20 -25.97 16.33
N ALA A 10 6.91 -25.43 17.52
CA ALA A 10 5.66 -25.74 18.21
C ALA A 10 4.43 -25.23 17.43
N ALA A 11 4.50 -24.04 16.84
CA ALA A 11 3.42 -23.51 16.00
C ALA A 11 3.19 -24.37 14.74
N ARG A 12 4.26 -24.92 14.13
CA ARG A 12 4.14 -25.88 13.02
C ARG A 12 3.45 -27.17 13.45
N SER A 13 3.83 -27.72 14.60
CA SER A 13 3.19 -28.94 15.14
C SER A 13 1.71 -28.72 15.44
N MET A 14 1.34 -27.54 15.99
CA MET A 14 -0.06 -27.18 16.20
C MET A 14 -0.81 -27.02 14.88
N PHE A 15 -0.16 -26.47 13.85
CA PHE A 15 -0.73 -26.38 12.50
C PHE A 15 -1.03 -27.77 11.93
N ASP A 16 -0.06 -28.68 11.98
CA ASP A 16 -0.17 -30.03 11.45
C ASP A 16 -1.29 -30.81 12.20
N GLN A 17 -1.40 -30.62 13.52
CA GLN A 17 -2.50 -31.17 14.32
C GLN A 17 -3.86 -30.60 13.88
N ALA A 18 -4.00 -29.27 13.76
CA ALA A 18 -5.24 -28.62 13.33
C ALA A 18 -5.68 -29.09 11.94
N MET A 19 -4.73 -29.29 11.01
CA MET A 19 -5.01 -29.86 9.69
C MET A 19 -5.52 -31.30 9.77
N SER A 20 -4.95 -32.12 10.66
CA SER A 20 -5.36 -33.52 10.86
C SER A 20 -6.74 -33.65 11.51
N GLU A 21 -7.11 -32.69 12.34
CA GLU A 21 -8.43 -32.60 13.03
C GLU A 21 -9.49 -31.88 12.18
N GLU A 22 -9.14 -31.47 10.95
CA GLU A 22 -10.00 -30.70 10.04
C GLU A 22 -10.42 -29.31 10.58
N ASP A 23 -9.71 -28.79 11.60
CA ASP A 23 -9.87 -27.41 12.05
C ASP A 23 -9.10 -26.46 11.13
N PHE A 24 -9.57 -26.36 9.88
CA PHE A 24 -8.92 -25.57 8.84
C PHE A 24 -8.90 -24.06 9.14
N ARG A 25 -9.80 -23.57 9.99
CA ARG A 25 -9.78 -22.16 10.40
C ARG A 25 -8.62 -21.87 11.32
N TRP A 26 -8.42 -22.73 12.30
CA TRP A 26 -7.27 -22.61 13.21
C TRP A 26 -5.93 -22.85 12.48
N ALA A 27 -5.89 -23.85 11.61
CA ALA A 27 -4.74 -24.06 10.75
C ALA A 27 -4.41 -22.83 9.89
N LEU A 28 -5.42 -22.18 9.29
CA LEU A 28 -5.25 -20.96 8.50
C LEU A 28 -4.68 -19.82 9.34
N GLU A 29 -5.14 -19.65 10.57
CA GLU A 29 -4.63 -18.62 11.49
C GLU A 29 -3.17 -18.88 11.87
N LEU A 30 -2.82 -20.10 12.27
CA LEU A 30 -1.46 -20.50 12.58
C LEU A 30 -0.52 -20.34 11.39
N GLY A 31 -0.94 -20.79 10.20
CA GLY A 31 -0.18 -20.61 8.96
C GLY A 31 0.05 -19.14 8.61
N THR A 32 -0.95 -18.28 8.87
CA THR A 32 -0.82 -16.84 8.68
C THR A 32 0.23 -16.26 9.62
N TYR A 33 0.25 -16.63 10.88
CA TYR A 33 1.29 -16.18 11.81
C TYR A 33 2.69 -16.68 11.42
N LEU A 34 2.80 -17.91 10.93
CA LEU A 34 4.07 -18.47 10.47
C LEU A 34 4.66 -17.72 9.26
N VAL A 35 3.82 -17.17 8.40
CA VAL A 35 4.25 -16.44 7.19
C VAL A 35 4.42 -14.94 7.42
N LEU A 36 3.49 -14.28 8.16
CA LEU A 36 3.47 -12.82 8.29
C LEU A 36 4.32 -12.25 9.42
N VAL A 37 4.60 -13.05 10.47
CA VAL A 37 5.17 -12.52 11.72
C VAL A 37 6.66 -12.88 11.87
N VAL A 38 7.24 -13.58 10.92
CA VAL A 38 8.61 -14.10 11.06
C VAL A 38 9.57 -13.34 10.17
N GLU A 39 10.72 -12.97 10.75
CA GLU A 39 11.85 -12.30 10.10
C GLU A 39 12.50 -13.14 8.97
N GLU A 40 12.21 -14.45 8.92
CA GLU A 40 12.73 -15.38 7.93
C GLU A 40 11.63 -15.84 6.97
N ASP A 41 11.81 -15.59 5.69
CA ASP A 41 10.97 -16.13 4.62
C ASP A 41 11.17 -17.66 4.54
N SER A 42 10.10 -18.44 4.71
CA SER A 42 10.13 -19.90 4.71
C SER A 42 9.16 -20.46 3.68
N GLU A 43 9.71 -21.10 2.66
CA GLU A 43 8.90 -21.79 1.64
C GLU A 43 8.03 -22.89 2.26
N GLU A 44 8.54 -23.59 3.28
CA GLU A 44 7.79 -24.62 4.00
C GLU A 44 6.53 -24.06 4.68
N ASP A 45 6.64 -22.87 5.30
CA ASP A 45 5.49 -22.22 5.96
C ASP A 45 4.53 -21.61 4.94
N LYS A 46 5.02 -21.12 3.79
CA LYS A 46 4.18 -20.71 2.66
C LYS A 46 3.34 -21.87 2.12
N LEU A 47 3.95 -23.04 1.97
CA LEU A 47 3.24 -24.26 1.53
C LEU A 47 2.20 -24.71 2.56
N ARG A 48 2.50 -24.64 3.88
CA ARG A 48 1.52 -24.91 4.95
C ARG A 48 0.32 -23.95 4.82
N LEU A 49 0.55 -22.65 4.76
CA LEU A 49 -0.51 -21.67 4.61
C LEU A 49 -1.31 -21.93 3.32
N GLY A 50 -0.63 -22.25 2.21
CA GLY A 50 -1.28 -22.61 0.96
C GLY A 50 -2.19 -23.84 1.08
N SER A 51 -1.80 -24.85 1.86
CA SER A 51 -2.61 -26.05 2.11
C SER A 51 -3.88 -25.74 2.92
N ALA A 52 -3.77 -24.95 3.99
CA ALA A 52 -4.90 -24.50 4.79
C ALA A 52 -5.87 -23.65 3.98
N LEU A 53 -5.37 -22.73 3.15
CA LEU A 53 -6.20 -21.93 2.23
C LEU A 53 -6.99 -22.80 1.26
N ARG A 54 -6.40 -23.87 0.71
CA ARG A 54 -7.10 -24.81 -0.16
C ARG A 54 -8.17 -25.58 0.59
N ALA A 55 -7.89 -26.06 1.81
CA ALA A 55 -8.85 -26.75 2.62
C ALA A 55 -10.08 -25.88 2.92
N VAL A 56 -9.86 -24.62 3.35
CA VAL A 56 -10.94 -23.63 3.55
C VAL A 56 -11.70 -23.38 2.25
N ALA A 57 -11.01 -23.26 1.12
CA ALA A 57 -11.65 -23.04 -0.18
C ALA A 57 -12.61 -24.18 -0.56
N TYR A 58 -12.19 -25.42 -0.35
CA TYR A 58 -13.01 -26.60 -0.70
C TYR A 58 -14.20 -26.79 0.22
N CYS A 59 -14.11 -26.33 1.47
CA CYS A 59 -15.24 -26.35 2.41
C CYS A 59 -16.17 -25.15 2.27
N SER A 60 -15.81 -24.13 1.48
CA SER A 60 -16.60 -22.91 1.34
C SER A 60 -17.66 -23.02 0.24
N SER A 61 -18.90 -22.68 0.58
CA SER A 61 -19.99 -22.49 -0.39
C SER A 61 -19.92 -21.16 -1.12
N SER A 62 -19.18 -20.17 -0.58
CA SER A 62 -19.00 -18.86 -1.18
C SER A 62 -17.95 -18.90 -2.28
N SER A 63 -18.34 -18.57 -3.50
CA SER A 63 -17.42 -18.45 -4.65
C SER A 63 -16.33 -17.39 -4.42
N ASN A 64 -16.66 -16.29 -3.76
CA ASN A 64 -15.70 -15.23 -3.46
C ASN A 64 -14.61 -15.70 -2.50
N ILE A 65 -15.00 -16.34 -1.39
CA ILE A 65 -14.05 -16.89 -0.41
C ILE A 65 -13.19 -17.98 -1.07
N ARG A 66 -13.82 -18.89 -1.80
CA ARG A 66 -13.10 -19.95 -2.54
C ARG A 66 -12.06 -19.37 -3.47
N ASN A 67 -12.45 -18.44 -4.34
CA ASN A 67 -11.54 -17.86 -5.32
C ASN A 67 -10.41 -17.07 -4.65
N TRP A 68 -10.71 -16.31 -3.59
CA TRP A 68 -9.68 -15.59 -2.84
C TRP A 68 -8.66 -16.55 -2.22
N CYS A 69 -9.12 -17.60 -1.54
CA CYS A 69 -8.23 -18.60 -0.92
C CYS A 69 -7.38 -19.35 -1.96
N LEU A 70 -7.98 -19.79 -3.08
CA LEU A 70 -7.24 -20.49 -4.13
C LEU A 70 -6.20 -19.59 -4.82
N THR A 71 -6.57 -18.34 -5.11
CA THR A 71 -5.64 -17.36 -5.70
C THR A 71 -4.46 -17.11 -4.78
N ARG A 72 -4.70 -16.90 -3.48
CA ARG A 72 -3.64 -16.70 -2.51
C ARG A 72 -2.75 -17.93 -2.36
N ALA A 73 -3.31 -19.13 -2.37
CA ALA A 73 -2.54 -20.36 -2.34
C ALA A 73 -1.63 -20.52 -3.56
N LEU A 74 -2.11 -20.17 -4.77
CA LEU A 74 -1.30 -20.19 -5.99
C LEU A 74 -0.16 -19.16 -5.97
N GLU A 75 -0.40 -18.01 -5.36
CA GLU A 75 0.63 -16.98 -5.17
C GLU A 75 1.72 -17.46 -4.19
N LEU A 76 1.34 -18.07 -3.07
CA LEU A 76 2.27 -18.65 -2.10
C LEU A 76 3.10 -19.79 -2.68
N ASP A 77 2.54 -20.56 -3.62
CA ASP A 77 3.27 -21.60 -4.37
C ASP A 77 4.18 -21.02 -5.47
N GLY A 78 4.20 -19.71 -5.68
CA GLY A 78 4.95 -19.08 -6.77
C GLY A 78 4.41 -19.36 -8.19
N LYS A 79 3.17 -19.91 -8.31
CA LYS A 79 2.57 -20.27 -9.61
C LYS A 79 1.96 -19.06 -10.33
N ILE A 80 1.61 -18.01 -9.60
CA ILE A 80 1.11 -16.77 -10.16
C ILE A 80 1.80 -15.57 -9.50
N ASP A 81 2.06 -14.53 -10.28
CA ASP A 81 2.54 -13.25 -9.79
C ASP A 81 1.42 -12.21 -9.86
N LEU A 82 0.98 -11.74 -8.71
CA LEU A 82 -0.04 -10.70 -8.56
C LEU A 82 0.55 -9.31 -8.34
N SER A 83 1.86 -9.15 -8.32
CA SER A 83 2.53 -7.87 -8.03
C SER A 83 2.04 -6.74 -8.94
N ARG A 84 1.80 -7.06 -10.23
CA ARG A 84 1.28 -6.10 -11.21
C ARG A 84 -0.13 -5.59 -10.88
N PHE A 85 -0.95 -6.38 -10.18
CA PHE A 85 -2.31 -5.99 -9.78
C PHE A 85 -2.35 -5.23 -8.45
N ARG A 86 -1.29 -5.31 -7.68
CA ARG A 86 -1.13 -4.58 -6.41
C ARG A 86 -0.57 -3.18 -6.60
N LYS A 87 0.00 -2.89 -7.79
CA LYS A 87 0.48 -1.54 -8.12
C LYS A 87 -0.71 -0.66 -8.46
N HIS A 88 -0.86 0.42 -7.73
CA HIS A 88 -1.83 1.45 -8.08
C HIS A 88 -1.48 2.04 -9.45
N ARG A 89 -2.46 2.04 -10.34
CA ARG A 89 -2.31 2.56 -11.71
C ARG A 89 -3.39 3.58 -11.94
N PHE A 90 -2.97 4.81 -12.02
CA PHE A 90 -3.84 5.90 -12.43
C PHE A 90 -3.75 6.07 -13.94
N ARG A 91 -4.88 6.32 -14.58
CA ARG A 91 -4.92 6.63 -16.01
C ARG A 91 -4.93 8.13 -16.20
N GLU A 92 -3.97 8.64 -16.98
CA GLU A 92 -3.84 10.07 -17.24
C GLU A 92 -5.16 10.70 -17.73
N GLN A 93 -5.85 10.03 -18.67
CA GLN A 93 -7.14 10.52 -19.20
C GLN A 93 -8.25 10.62 -18.14
N GLU A 94 -8.27 9.70 -17.16
CA GLU A 94 -9.24 9.76 -16.06
C GLU A 94 -8.97 10.97 -15.16
N ILE A 95 -7.71 11.29 -14.92
CA ILE A 95 -7.32 12.45 -14.10
C ILE A 95 -7.66 13.75 -14.84
N LEU A 96 -7.36 13.82 -16.14
CA LEU A 96 -7.65 14.98 -16.98
C LEU A 96 -9.15 15.22 -17.24
N SER A 97 -10.01 14.23 -16.99
CA SER A 97 -11.45 14.33 -17.22
C SER A 97 -12.22 15.01 -16.08
N GLY A 98 -11.58 15.36 -14.98
CA GLY A 98 -12.22 15.96 -13.81
C GLY A 98 -11.30 16.89 -13.04
N GLU A 99 -11.76 17.37 -11.89
CA GLU A 99 -10.98 18.24 -11.00
C GLU A 99 -9.74 17.51 -10.46
N SER A 100 -8.58 18.16 -10.57
CA SER A 100 -7.30 17.61 -10.13
C SER A 100 -7.25 17.33 -8.63
N ALA A 101 -7.85 18.20 -7.83
CA ALA A 101 -7.91 18.08 -6.37
C ALA A 101 -8.61 16.82 -5.88
N ARG A 102 -9.51 16.24 -6.68
CA ARG A 102 -10.23 14.99 -6.36
C ARG A 102 -9.28 13.81 -6.13
N TRP A 103 -8.09 13.85 -6.71
CA TRP A 103 -7.12 12.78 -6.64
C TRP A 103 -6.19 12.88 -5.43
N VAL A 104 -6.10 14.04 -4.77
CA VAL A 104 -5.27 14.22 -3.57
C VAL A 104 -5.71 13.32 -2.39
N PRO A 105 -7.01 13.20 -2.05
CA PRO A 105 -7.45 12.30 -0.98
C PRO A 105 -7.12 10.82 -1.22
N ILE A 106 -6.89 10.41 -2.46
CA ILE A 106 -6.53 9.02 -2.79
C ILE A 106 -5.14 8.69 -2.29
N LEU A 107 -4.23 9.66 -2.21
CA LEU A 107 -2.90 9.45 -1.64
C LEU A 107 -2.95 8.90 -0.21
N ARG A 108 -4.00 9.18 0.56
CA ARG A 108 -4.13 8.73 1.96
C ARG A 108 -4.00 7.21 2.12
N VAL A 109 -4.52 6.44 1.14
CA VAL A 109 -4.44 4.97 1.17
C VAL A 109 -3.11 4.43 0.65
N LEU A 110 -2.26 5.29 0.11
CA LEU A 110 -0.96 4.94 -0.44
C LEU A 110 0.19 5.25 0.51
N LEU A 111 -0.07 5.90 1.64
CA LEU A 111 0.98 6.23 2.61
C LEU A 111 1.56 4.94 3.20
N ASP A 112 2.87 4.79 3.10
CA ASP A 112 3.61 3.71 3.73
C ASP A 112 4.07 4.14 5.14
N PRO A 113 3.50 3.57 6.22
CA PRO A 113 3.85 3.95 7.57
C PRO A 113 5.32 3.70 7.94
N GLN A 114 5.96 2.71 7.31
CA GLN A 114 7.36 2.39 7.58
C GLN A 114 8.30 3.41 6.93
N ARG A 115 7.97 3.89 5.72
CA ARG A 115 8.76 4.90 5.01
C ARG A 115 8.62 6.29 5.61
N ILE A 116 7.40 6.67 6.01
CA ILE A 116 7.18 8.00 6.59
C ILE A 116 7.81 8.12 7.99
N GLY A 117 7.87 7.02 8.76
CA GLY A 117 8.44 7.04 10.10
C GLY A 117 7.78 8.07 11.01
N GLU A 118 8.59 8.94 11.61
CA GLU A 118 8.13 10.01 12.49
C GLU A 118 7.98 11.38 11.79
N GLN A 119 8.11 11.41 10.46
CA GLN A 119 8.00 12.67 9.73
C GLN A 119 6.59 13.26 9.83
N LEU A 120 6.54 14.58 9.94
CA LEU A 120 5.32 15.38 10.02
C LEU A 120 5.36 16.49 8.98
N GLY A 121 4.21 16.84 8.43
CA GLY A 121 4.10 17.97 7.53
C GLY A 121 2.77 18.03 6.81
N SER A 122 2.50 19.15 6.15
CA SER A 122 1.29 19.34 5.36
C SER A 122 1.61 20.03 4.04
N ILE A 123 0.88 19.61 3.00
CA ILE A 123 1.01 20.13 1.65
C ILE A 123 -0.37 20.52 1.13
N GLY A 124 -0.53 21.78 0.77
CA GLY A 124 -1.69 22.29 0.02
C GLY A 124 -1.39 22.24 -1.47
N PHE A 125 -2.15 21.47 -2.20
CA PHE A 125 -2.08 21.34 -3.65
C PHE A 125 -3.04 22.35 -4.29
N TYR A 126 -2.52 23.15 -5.21
CA TYR A 126 -3.28 24.13 -5.98
C TYR A 126 -3.07 23.85 -7.47
N PHE A 127 -4.15 23.77 -8.21
CA PHE A 127 -4.10 23.39 -9.62
C PHE A 127 -4.57 24.51 -10.54
N ASP A 128 -4.07 24.50 -11.78
CA ASP A 128 -4.44 25.46 -12.83
C ASP A 128 -5.90 25.32 -13.31
N ASP A 129 -6.59 24.20 -12.97
CA ASP A 129 -8.02 24.03 -13.15
C ASP A 129 -8.87 24.76 -12.09
N GLY A 130 -8.23 25.48 -11.17
CA GLY A 130 -8.85 26.21 -10.06
C GLY A 130 -9.21 25.36 -8.86
N SER A 131 -9.01 24.05 -8.92
CA SER A 131 -9.25 23.16 -7.80
C SER A 131 -8.08 23.13 -6.81
N SER A 132 -8.34 22.82 -5.54
CA SER A 132 -7.31 22.70 -4.51
C SER A 132 -7.69 21.70 -3.44
N ALA A 133 -6.70 21.09 -2.80
CA ALA A 133 -6.88 20.17 -1.67
C ALA A 133 -5.64 20.15 -0.79
N GLY A 134 -5.82 19.94 0.52
CA GLY A 134 -4.74 19.83 1.48
C GLY A 134 -4.59 18.42 2.04
N LEU A 135 -3.36 18.06 2.35
CA LEU A 135 -3.00 16.81 2.98
C LEU A 135 -2.04 17.08 4.15
N ILE A 136 -2.38 16.60 5.34
CA ILE A 136 -1.48 16.58 6.49
C ILE A 136 -1.09 15.15 6.82
N ILE A 137 0.19 14.95 7.10
CA ILE A 137 0.75 13.70 7.57
C ILE A 137 1.14 13.87 9.04
N ARG A 138 0.56 13.04 9.90
CA ARG A 138 0.84 13.00 11.32
C ARG A 138 0.63 11.60 11.88
N SER A 139 1.49 11.17 12.80
CA SER A 139 1.38 9.85 13.45
C SER A 139 1.22 8.71 12.43
N GLN A 140 1.98 8.78 11.33
CA GLN A 140 1.98 7.79 10.23
C GLN A 140 0.63 7.67 9.50
N VAL A 141 -0.22 8.68 9.58
CA VAL A 141 -1.50 8.74 8.88
C VAL A 141 -1.58 10.02 8.06
N ALA A 142 -2.09 9.91 6.83
CA ALA A 142 -2.41 11.06 5.99
C ALA A 142 -3.90 11.41 6.12
N VAL A 143 -4.19 12.68 6.37
CA VAL A 143 -5.57 13.20 6.55
C VAL A 143 -5.77 14.41 5.65
N GLY A 144 -6.95 14.54 5.05
CA GLY A 144 -7.33 15.75 4.31
C GLY A 144 -7.57 16.91 5.25
N ILE A 145 -7.05 18.08 4.89
CA ILE A 145 -7.31 19.37 5.56
C ILE A 145 -7.59 20.47 4.51
N ALA A 146 -7.97 21.65 4.96
CA ALA A 146 -8.09 22.79 4.07
C ALA A 146 -6.71 23.18 3.51
N PRO A 147 -6.56 23.42 2.21
CA PRO A 147 -5.26 23.66 1.59
C PRO A 147 -4.57 24.94 2.12
N GLU A 148 -5.35 25.94 2.55
CA GLU A 148 -4.87 27.17 3.17
C GLU A 148 -4.20 26.95 4.54
N ASP A 149 -4.56 25.88 5.24
CA ASP A 149 -4.00 25.51 6.54
C ASP A 149 -2.69 24.71 6.43
N CYS A 150 -2.23 24.44 5.20
CA CYS A 150 -1.02 23.68 4.97
C CYS A 150 0.24 24.56 5.07
N GLU A 151 1.32 23.95 5.58
CA GLU A 151 2.63 24.60 5.71
C GLU A 151 3.27 24.93 4.36
N ILE A 152 3.13 24.04 3.38
CA ILE A 152 3.73 24.17 2.06
C ILE A 152 2.61 24.28 1.04
N LYS A 153 2.73 25.26 0.14
CA LYS A 153 1.82 25.44 -1.00
C LYS A 153 2.49 24.95 -2.27
N LEU A 154 1.91 23.94 -2.89
CA LEU A 154 2.42 23.32 -4.11
C LEU A 154 1.49 23.64 -5.29
N ASN A 155 1.95 24.49 -6.19
CA ASN A 155 1.24 24.86 -7.42
C ASN A 155 1.61 23.88 -8.55
N LEU A 156 0.62 23.21 -9.13
CA LEU A 156 0.80 22.21 -10.17
C LEU A 156 -0.18 22.46 -11.33
N THR A 157 0.24 22.10 -12.53
CA THR A 157 -0.72 22.00 -13.64
C THR A 157 -1.45 20.67 -13.58
N GLN A 158 -2.71 20.64 -14.03
CA GLN A 158 -3.48 19.41 -14.18
C GLN A 158 -2.71 18.36 -14.99
N THR A 159 -2.01 18.80 -16.04
CA THR A 159 -1.22 17.92 -16.92
C THR A 159 -0.03 17.30 -16.19
N SER A 160 0.76 18.07 -15.45
CA SER A 160 1.91 17.54 -14.70
C SER A 160 1.45 16.60 -13.58
N TRP A 161 0.37 16.95 -12.88
CA TRP A 161 -0.24 16.09 -11.88
C TRP A 161 -0.73 14.75 -12.45
N ALA A 162 -1.46 14.80 -13.58
CA ALA A 162 -1.94 13.60 -14.25
C ALA A 162 -0.81 12.68 -14.71
N LYS A 163 0.26 13.23 -15.29
CA LYS A 163 1.46 12.46 -15.69
C LYS A 163 2.19 11.87 -14.48
N LEU A 164 2.29 12.63 -13.38
CA LEU A 164 2.91 12.17 -12.13
C LEU A 164 2.15 10.97 -11.57
N LEU A 165 0.84 11.07 -11.38
CA LEU A 165 0.03 9.96 -10.87
C LEU A 165 0.02 8.75 -11.83
N ALA A 166 0.05 8.99 -13.14
CA ALA A 166 0.15 7.92 -14.15
C ALA A 166 1.56 7.30 -14.28
N ALA A 167 2.52 7.73 -13.43
CA ALA A 167 3.92 7.29 -13.43
C ALA A 167 4.65 7.51 -14.77
N LYS A 168 4.29 8.56 -15.51
CA LYS A 168 4.94 8.95 -16.77
C LYS A 168 6.09 9.94 -16.56
N VAL A 169 6.09 10.67 -15.46
CA VAL A 169 7.16 11.58 -15.03
C VAL A 169 7.48 11.31 -13.57
N SER A 170 8.68 11.69 -13.11
CA SER A 170 9.07 11.60 -11.71
C SER A 170 8.62 12.85 -10.93
N LEU A 171 8.57 12.73 -9.59
CA LEU A 171 8.33 13.86 -8.71
C LEU A 171 9.41 14.94 -8.90
N SER A 172 10.66 14.52 -9.03
CA SER A 172 11.78 15.43 -9.25
C SER A 172 11.62 16.25 -10.53
N ASP A 173 11.17 15.63 -11.62
CA ASP A 173 10.93 16.34 -12.89
C ASP A 173 9.82 17.39 -12.73
N VAL A 174 8.72 17.02 -12.08
CA VAL A 174 7.59 17.94 -11.87
C VAL A 174 7.99 19.12 -10.99
N LEU A 175 8.77 18.88 -9.94
CA LEU A 175 9.20 19.95 -9.03
C LEU A 175 10.24 20.90 -9.66
N GLN A 176 10.94 20.52 -10.73
CA GLN A 176 11.82 21.45 -11.47
C GLN A 176 11.03 22.60 -12.10
N ASP A 177 9.82 22.35 -12.53
CA ASP A 177 8.93 23.35 -13.15
C ASP A 177 8.20 24.23 -12.11
N VAL A 178 8.30 23.90 -10.81
CA VAL A 178 7.69 24.68 -9.72
C VAL A 178 8.68 25.67 -9.18
N ASN A 179 8.47 26.96 -9.50
CA ASN A 179 9.41 28.05 -9.15
C ASN A 179 9.14 28.68 -7.77
N ASP A 180 7.96 28.45 -7.19
CA ASP A 180 7.50 29.13 -5.97
C ASP A 180 7.96 28.47 -4.67
N LEU A 181 8.71 27.36 -4.75
CA LEU A 181 9.23 26.63 -3.60
C LEU A 181 10.66 27.05 -3.27
N THR A 182 10.92 27.32 -2.01
CA THR A 182 12.29 27.38 -1.50
C THR A 182 12.93 25.98 -1.53
N GLU A 183 14.27 25.92 -1.55
CA GLU A 183 14.98 24.63 -1.56
C GLU A 183 14.58 23.74 -0.37
N LYS A 184 14.43 24.32 0.82
CA LYS A 184 14.00 23.60 2.01
C LYS A 184 12.58 23.03 1.89
N GLU A 185 11.66 23.78 1.29
CA GLU A 185 10.29 23.30 1.04
C GLU A 185 10.29 22.19 -0.01
N ARG A 186 11.11 22.31 -1.04
CA ARG A 186 11.31 21.30 -2.08
C ARG A 186 11.79 19.97 -1.49
N GLU A 187 12.84 20.01 -0.66
CA GLU A 187 13.35 18.83 0.04
C GLU A 187 12.26 18.20 0.93
N LYS A 188 11.49 19.02 1.65
CA LYS A 188 10.41 18.56 2.50
C LYS A 188 9.28 17.91 1.70
N VAL A 189 8.89 18.49 0.57
CA VAL A 189 7.89 17.91 -0.35
C VAL A 189 8.36 16.54 -0.86
N ILE A 190 9.60 16.44 -1.33
CA ILE A 190 10.19 15.18 -1.80
C ILE A 190 10.17 14.15 -0.67
N SER A 191 10.63 14.51 0.53
CA SER A 191 10.68 13.61 1.68
C SER A 191 9.29 13.09 2.07
N LEU A 192 8.28 13.95 2.11
CA LEU A 192 6.92 13.56 2.45
C LEU A 192 6.28 12.70 1.34
N LEU A 193 6.35 13.14 0.08
CA LEU A 193 5.69 12.46 -1.03
C LEU A 193 6.36 11.14 -1.43
N SER A 194 7.67 10.98 -1.24
CA SER A 194 8.38 9.71 -1.48
C SER A 194 7.95 8.58 -0.54
N SER A 195 7.24 8.91 0.54
CA SER A 195 6.71 7.93 1.49
C SER A 195 5.40 7.27 1.02
N PHE A 196 4.84 7.72 -0.10
CA PHE A 196 3.65 7.10 -0.68
C PHE A 196 4.03 5.98 -1.64
N ASP A 197 3.24 4.90 -1.64
CA ASP A 197 3.47 3.73 -2.51
C ASP A 197 3.01 4.00 -3.95
N LEU A 198 3.69 4.96 -4.57
CA LEU A 198 3.55 5.29 -5.98
C LEU A 198 4.95 5.51 -6.57
N VAL A 199 5.31 4.72 -7.59
CA VAL A 199 6.67 4.68 -8.17
C VAL A 199 7.18 6.07 -8.61
N SER A 200 6.29 6.91 -9.14
CA SER A 200 6.62 8.27 -9.61
C SER A 200 6.91 9.25 -8.47
N LEU A 201 6.38 9.01 -7.28
CA LEU A 201 6.64 9.84 -6.09
C LEU A 201 7.93 9.42 -5.37
N GLN A 202 8.46 8.25 -5.69
CA GLN A 202 9.67 7.68 -5.08
C GLN A 202 10.95 7.95 -5.89
N ARG A 203 10.84 8.69 -7.02
CA ARG A 203 11.93 9.00 -7.95
C ARG A 203 12.17 10.49 -8.06
#